data_1c6681b849f37845020ca6115a2cf9d3
#
_entry.id   1c6681b849f37845020ca6115a2cf9d3
#
_cell.length_a   1.000
_cell.length_b   1.000
_cell.length_c   1.000
_cell.angle_alpha   90.00
_cell.angle_beta   90.00
_cell.angle_gamma   90.00
#
_symmetry.space_group_name_H-M   'P 1'
#
loop_
_entity.id
_entity.type
_entity.pdbx_description
1 polymer ?
#
loop_
_entity_poly.entity_id
_entity_poly.type
_entity_poly.pdbx_seq_one_letter_code
_entity_poly.pdbx_strand_id
1 'polypeptide(L)'
;MNQEYTVDPSRLVSPDMTPADTEEVSLRPKTLDDYVGQEKAKGNLKVYLRAAQQRGEPMDHILLYGPPGLGKTTLAGIVAQEMGVQIRITSGPAIEKPGDLAALLTNLQEGDILFIDEIHRLSRQVEEVLYPALEDFALDIMIGKGPSAQSIRINLPRFTLVGATTRAGQLTGPLRDRFGILLKLEPYSPRELGRIILRSAGILGVPITEEGALELARCARGTPRIATRMLTRVRDFATVQGDGTIDEETAIAARKWMDIDELGLDELDRSVLRAIIEMYGGGPVGLETLAAALGEESVTLEDICEPYLMQMGMLTRTPRGRCVTRLAYEHLHMAVPKRFDDEDSGQTSMF
;
A
#
# COMPACT_ATOMS: atom_id res chain seq x y z
N MET A 1 12.53 -26.36 -1.43
CA MET A 1 13.32 -25.62 -0.44
C MET A 1 12.79 -24.20 -0.47
N ASN A 2 11.90 -23.85 0.46
CA ASN A 2 11.37 -22.51 0.59
C ASN A 2 12.52 -21.62 1.11
N GLN A 3 13.01 -20.72 0.29
CA GLN A 3 13.83 -19.61 0.79
C GLN A 3 12.88 -18.66 1.53
N GLU A 4 12.94 -18.67 2.86
CA GLU A 4 12.38 -17.63 3.69
C GLU A 4 13.14 -16.33 3.37
N TYR A 5 12.42 -15.36 2.81
CA TYR A 5 12.92 -14.01 2.59
C TYR A 5 13.17 -13.38 3.96
N THR A 6 14.43 -13.26 4.34
CA THR A 6 14.81 -12.53 5.55
C THR A 6 14.82 -11.03 5.24
N VAL A 7 13.64 -10.42 5.22
CA VAL A 7 13.56 -8.96 5.30
C VAL A 7 13.96 -8.54 6.70
N ASP A 8 14.86 -7.58 6.82
CA ASP A 8 15.27 -7.03 8.11
C ASP A 8 14.05 -6.45 8.85
N PRO A 9 13.60 -7.07 9.97
CA PRO A 9 12.42 -6.61 10.69
C PRO A 9 12.60 -5.25 11.36
N SER A 10 13.81 -4.70 11.39
CA SER A 10 14.10 -3.35 11.89
C SER A 10 13.77 -2.27 10.86
N ARG A 11 13.57 -2.61 9.60
CA ARG A 11 13.33 -1.65 8.53
C ARG A 11 11.91 -1.09 8.59
N LEU A 12 11.78 0.22 8.88
CA LEU A 12 10.51 0.94 9.01
C LEU A 12 9.63 0.93 7.74
N VAL A 13 10.25 0.77 6.59
CA VAL A 13 9.60 0.85 5.26
C VAL A 13 9.32 -0.51 4.63
N SER A 14 9.50 -1.63 5.35
CA SER A 14 9.14 -2.96 4.84
C SER A 14 7.64 -3.06 4.56
N PRO A 15 7.20 -3.62 3.42
CA PRO A 15 5.80 -3.90 3.13
C PRO A 15 5.24 -5.07 3.96
N ASP A 16 6.12 -5.89 4.57
CA ASP A 16 5.71 -7.07 5.32
C ASP A 16 5.12 -6.73 6.69
N MET A 17 4.19 -7.56 7.16
CA MET A 17 3.60 -7.42 8.49
C MET A 17 4.61 -7.79 9.58
N THR A 18 4.80 -6.89 10.53
CA THR A 18 5.65 -7.09 11.71
C THR A 18 4.77 -7.23 12.97
N PRO A 19 5.30 -7.74 14.12
CA PRO A 19 4.57 -7.75 15.39
C PRO A 19 4.05 -6.37 15.84
N ALA A 20 4.71 -5.27 15.43
CA ALA A 20 4.24 -3.91 15.67
C ALA A 20 2.93 -3.59 14.93
N ASP A 21 2.60 -4.30 13.86
CA ASP A 21 1.35 -4.12 13.12
C ASP A 21 0.11 -4.63 13.90
N THR A 22 0.29 -5.40 14.98
CA THR A 22 -0.81 -5.81 15.86
C THR A 22 -1.34 -4.64 16.70
N GLU A 23 -0.50 -3.71 17.13
CA GLU A 23 -0.93 -2.44 17.74
C GLU A 23 -1.64 -1.56 16.70
N GLU A 24 -1.20 -1.60 15.45
CA GLU A 24 -1.78 -0.84 14.34
C GLU A 24 -3.27 -1.17 14.11
N VAL A 25 -3.74 -2.38 14.41
CA VAL A 25 -5.16 -2.74 14.29
C VAL A 25 -6.04 -1.90 15.22
N SER A 26 -5.54 -1.58 16.42
CA SER A 26 -6.27 -0.74 17.40
C SER A 26 -6.33 0.74 16.98
N LEU A 27 -5.39 1.18 16.14
CA LEU A 27 -5.29 2.56 15.66
C LEU A 27 -6.14 2.83 14.42
N ARG A 28 -6.71 1.80 13.79
CA ARG A 28 -7.49 1.97 12.55
C ARG A 28 -8.80 2.72 12.82
N PRO A 29 -9.16 3.70 11.97
CA PRO A 29 -10.47 4.32 12.03
C PRO A 29 -11.57 3.29 11.75
N LYS A 30 -12.71 3.45 12.44
CA LYS A 30 -13.85 2.54 12.31
C LYS A 30 -14.95 3.11 11.42
N THR A 31 -15.03 4.42 11.24
CA THR A 31 -16.05 5.12 10.45
C THR A 31 -15.42 5.94 9.34
N LEU A 32 -16.20 6.30 8.32
CA LEU A 32 -15.73 7.20 7.26
C LEU A 32 -15.42 8.61 7.78
N ASP A 33 -16.05 9.04 8.86
CA ASP A 33 -15.80 10.36 9.42
C ASP A 33 -14.47 10.43 10.18
N ASP A 34 -14.05 9.31 10.79
CA ASP A 34 -12.73 9.17 11.42
C ASP A 34 -11.60 8.96 10.39
N TYR A 35 -11.95 8.60 9.15
CA TYR A 35 -11.00 8.30 8.10
C TYR A 35 -10.47 9.60 7.49
N VAL A 36 -9.22 9.94 7.80
CA VAL A 36 -8.54 11.14 7.32
C VAL A 36 -8.11 10.98 5.88
N GLY A 37 -8.26 12.03 5.08
CA GLY A 37 -7.79 12.08 3.69
C GLY A 37 -8.64 11.30 2.71
N GLN A 38 -8.11 11.09 1.50
CA GLN A 38 -8.78 10.38 0.40
C GLN A 38 -10.15 10.97 0.06
N GLU A 39 -10.29 12.29 0.09
CA GLU A 39 -11.60 12.97 0.07
C GLU A 39 -12.45 12.60 -1.16
N LYS A 40 -11.82 12.40 -2.33
CA LYS A 40 -12.52 11.97 -3.55
C LYS A 40 -13.06 10.55 -3.43
N ALA A 41 -12.22 9.60 -2.98
CA ALA A 41 -12.63 8.21 -2.80
C ALA A 41 -13.70 8.09 -1.71
N LYS A 42 -13.51 8.79 -0.60
CA LYS A 42 -14.46 8.85 0.52
C LYS A 42 -15.80 9.47 0.12
N GLY A 43 -15.78 10.56 -0.65
CA GLY A 43 -16.99 11.20 -1.15
C GLY A 43 -17.81 10.26 -2.04
N ASN A 44 -17.17 9.59 -3.00
CA ASN A 44 -17.82 8.59 -3.84
C ASN A 44 -18.39 7.43 -3.01
N LEU A 45 -17.58 6.91 -2.09
CA LEU A 45 -17.99 5.78 -1.25
C LEU A 45 -19.20 6.11 -0.37
N LYS A 46 -19.28 7.33 0.19
CA LYS A 46 -20.47 7.79 0.95
C LYS A 46 -21.76 7.73 0.12
N VAL A 47 -21.70 8.07 -1.15
CA VAL A 47 -22.86 8.02 -2.05
C VAL A 47 -23.28 6.58 -2.28
N TYR A 48 -22.34 5.68 -2.60
CA TYR A 48 -22.63 4.27 -2.85
C TYR A 48 -23.19 3.56 -1.61
N LEU A 49 -22.59 3.80 -0.43
CA LEU A 49 -23.06 3.27 0.85
C LEU A 49 -24.50 3.68 1.13
N ARG A 50 -24.80 4.98 1.05
CA ARG A 50 -26.16 5.48 1.29
C ARG A 50 -27.18 4.91 0.31
N ALA A 51 -26.81 4.79 -0.96
CA ALA A 51 -27.69 4.24 -1.98
C ALA A 51 -27.98 2.73 -1.71
N ALA A 52 -26.97 1.94 -1.35
CA ALA A 52 -27.15 0.53 -0.99
C ALA A 52 -28.02 0.37 0.26
N GLN A 53 -27.75 1.17 1.31
CA GLN A 53 -28.57 1.19 2.54
C GLN A 53 -30.05 1.55 2.29
N GLN A 54 -30.30 2.55 1.43
CA GLN A 54 -31.68 2.96 1.09
C GLN A 54 -32.45 1.88 0.32
N ARG A 55 -31.73 1.11 -0.53
CA ARG A 55 -32.34 -0.01 -1.27
C ARG A 55 -32.45 -1.29 -0.44
N GLY A 56 -31.72 -1.38 0.69
CA GLY A 56 -31.62 -2.62 1.47
C GLY A 56 -30.88 -3.73 0.71
N GLU A 57 -29.90 -3.38 -0.12
CA GLU A 57 -29.15 -4.30 -0.97
C GLU A 57 -27.66 -4.26 -0.64
N PRO A 58 -26.92 -5.36 -0.91
CA PRO A 58 -25.46 -5.32 -0.88
C PRO A 58 -24.91 -4.26 -1.83
N MET A 59 -23.70 -3.77 -1.56
CA MET A 59 -23.00 -2.87 -2.48
C MET A 59 -22.49 -3.61 -3.70
N ASP A 60 -22.28 -2.87 -4.79
CA ASP A 60 -21.50 -3.37 -5.92
C ASP A 60 -20.09 -3.75 -5.49
N HIS A 61 -19.44 -4.63 -6.26
CA HIS A 61 -18.06 -5.04 -6.01
C HIS A 61 -17.11 -3.86 -6.15
N ILE A 62 -16.15 -3.75 -5.21
CA ILE A 62 -15.24 -2.61 -5.07
C ILE A 62 -13.82 -3.05 -5.34
N LEU A 63 -13.10 -2.33 -6.20
CA LEU A 63 -11.66 -2.46 -6.37
C LEU A 63 -10.94 -1.25 -5.74
N LEU A 64 -10.12 -1.51 -4.71
CA LEU A 64 -9.23 -0.55 -4.08
C LEU A 64 -7.83 -0.70 -4.66
N TYR A 65 -7.27 0.33 -5.26
CA TYR A 65 -5.93 0.23 -5.85
C TYR A 65 -5.06 1.44 -5.54
N GLY A 66 -3.75 1.22 -5.46
CA GLY A 66 -2.76 2.24 -5.12
C GLY A 66 -1.59 1.64 -4.32
N PRO A 67 -0.57 2.43 -4.02
CA PRO A 67 0.62 2.03 -3.26
C PRO A 67 0.31 1.25 -1.98
N PRO A 68 1.24 0.47 -1.44
CA PRO A 68 1.05 -0.25 -0.17
C PRO A 68 0.92 0.74 0.99
N GLY A 69 0.27 0.31 2.09
CA GLY A 69 0.18 1.09 3.34
C GLY A 69 -0.78 2.29 3.33
N LEU A 70 -1.57 2.51 2.25
CA LEU A 70 -2.51 3.64 2.14
C LEU A 70 -3.87 3.41 2.80
N GLY A 71 -4.10 2.25 3.44
CA GLY A 71 -5.33 1.97 4.18
C GLY A 71 -6.41 1.23 3.38
N LYS A 72 -6.08 0.47 2.32
CA LYS A 72 -7.04 -0.34 1.54
C LYS A 72 -7.85 -1.28 2.44
N THR A 73 -7.17 -2.07 3.27
CA THR A 73 -7.82 -2.98 4.24
C THR A 73 -8.66 -2.24 5.27
N THR A 74 -8.20 -1.09 5.73
CA THR A 74 -8.95 -0.23 6.66
C THR A 74 -10.24 0.25 6.03
N LEU A 75 -10.19 0.72 4.79
CA LEU A 75 -11.37 1.20 4.09
C LEU A 75 -12.40 0.08 3.86
N ALA A 76 -11.94 -1.15 3.54
CA ALA A 76 -12.82 -2.31 3.44
C ALA A 76 -13.52 -2.62 4.78
N GLY A 77 -12.80 -2.54 5.90
CA GLY A 77 -13.37 -2.70 7.23
C GLY A 77 -14.41 -1.64 7.58
N ILE A 78 -14.17 -0.38 7.18
CA ILE A 78 -15.12 0.72 7.35
C ILE A 78 -16.40 0.46 6.54
N VAL A 79 -16.27 -0.01 5.28
CA VAL A 79 -17.44 -0.36 4.46
C VAL A 79 -18.29 -1.42 5.14
N ALA A 80 -17.68 -2.47 5.70
CA ALA A 80 -18.40 -3.51 6.43
C ALA A 80 -19.12 -2.95 7.66
N GLN A 81 -18.46 -2.09 8.42
CA GLN A 81 -19.05 -1.47 9.61
C GLN A 81 -20.22 -0.54 9.26
N GLU A 82 -20.06 0.32 8.24
CA GLU A 82 -21.11 1.22 7.78
C GLU A 82 -22.33 0.46 7.22
N MET A 83 -22.10 -0.69 6.57
CA MET A 83 -23.18 -1.57 6.08
C MET A 83 -23.77 -2.47 7.18
N GLY A 84 -23.14 -2.58 8.34
CA GLY A 84 -23.58 -3.44 9.45
C GLY A 84 -23.46 -4.94 9.16
N VAL A 85 -22.47 -5.34 8.32
CA VAL A 85 -22.25 -6.73 7.87
C VAL A 85 -20.89 -7.27 8.30
N GLN A 86 -20.72 -8.59 8.20
CA GLN A 86 -19.44 -9.21 8.51
C GLN A 86 -18.46 -9.05 7.36
N ILE A 87 -17.16 -8.96 7.69
CA ILE A 87 -16.07 -8.97 6.71
C ILE A 87 -15.23 -10.23 6.91
N ARG A 88 -14.98 -10.95 5.81
CA ARG A 88 -13.99 -12.01 5.75
C ARG A 88 -12.77 -11.53 4.99
N ILE A 89 -11.62 -11.64 5.63
CA ILE A 89 -10.35 -11.13 5.10
C ILE A 89 -9.48 -12.29 4.66
N THR A 90 -8.99 -12.22 3.44
CA THR A 90 -8.01 -13.15 2.88
C THR A 90 -7.06 -12.40 1.95
N SER A 91 -6.11 -13.11 1.34
CA SER A 91 -5.19 -12.55 0.33
C SER A 91 -5.11 -13.44 -0.90
N GLY A 92 -4.74 -12.86 -2.06
CA GLY A 92 -4.54 -13.63 -3.28
C GLY A 92 -3.61 -14.82 -3.10
N PRO A 93 -2.40 -14.64 -2.49
CA PRO A 93 -1.49 -15.76 -2.22
C PRO A 93 -2.04 -16.86 -1.31
N ALA A 94 -2.99 -16.55 -0.43
CA ALA A 94 -3.61 -17.54 0.46
C ALA A 94 -4.66 -18.42 -0.23
N ILE A 95 -5.09 -18.04 -1.42
CA ILE A 95 -6.05 -18.80 -2.24
C ILE A 95 -5.26 -19.54 -3.32
N GLU A 96 -4.78 -20.73 -3.00
CA GLU A 96 -3.91 -21.49 -3.92
C GLU A 96 -4.69 -22.18 -5.04
N LYS A 97 -5.90 -22.64 -4.75
CA LYS A 97 -6.73 -23.46 -5.67
C LYS A 97 -8.20 -23.06 -5.63
N PRO A 98 -8.97 -23.39 -6.68
CA PRO A 98 -10.40 -23.08 -6.77
C PRO A 98 -11.24 -23.54 -5.59
N GLY A 99 -10.90 -24.68 -4.96
CA GLY A 99 -11.60 -25.19 -3.79
C GLY A 99 -11.47 -24.31 -2.56
N ASP A 100 -10.35 -23.60 -2.38
CA ASP A 100 -10.14 -22.68 -1.25
C ASP A 100 -11.07 -21.46 -1.39
N LEU A 101 -11.20 -20.92 -2.61
CA LEU A 101 -12.14 -19.85 -2.90
C LEU A 101 -13.59 -20.31 -2.72
N ALA A 102 -13.95 -21.50 -3.23
CA ALA A 102 -15.30 -22.05 -3.07
C ALA A 102 -15.68 -22.21 -1.60
N ALA A 103 -14.76 -22.68 -0.75
CA ALA A 103 -14.98 -22.81 0.68
C ALA A 103 -15.21 -21.44 1.36
N LEU A 104 -14.48 -20.40 0.94
CA LEU A 104 -14.70 -19.04 1.46
C LEU A 104 -16.07 -18.51 1.06
N LEU A 105 -16.46 -18.64 -0.22
CA LEU A 105 -17.70 -18.10 -0.76
C LEU A 105 -18.95 -18.80 -0.21
N THR A 106 -18.92 -20.13 -0.04
CA THR A 106 -20.05 -20.90 0.52
C THR A 106 -20.30 -20.65 2.01
N ASN A 107 -19.33 -20.07 2.72
CA ASN A 107 -19.45 -19.69 4.13
C ASN A 107 -19.90 -18.23 4.35
N LEU A 108 -20.15 -17.46 3.28
CA LEU A 108 -20.68 -16.09 3.39
C LEU A 108 -22.18 -16.12 3.71
N GLN A 109 -22.64 -15.05 4.34
CA GLN A 109 -24.06 -14.78 4.57
C GLN A 109 -24.52 -13.63 3.66
N GLU A 110 -25.84 -13.42 3.60
CA GLU A 110 -26.42 -12.33 2.80
C GLU A 110 -25.86 -10.97 3.24
N GLY A 111 -25.30 -10.24 2.29
CA GLY A 111 -24.72 -8.92 2.49
C GLY A 111 -23.27 -8.92 2.98
N ASP A 112 -22.67 -10.07 3.34
CA ASP A 112 -21.28 -10.14 3.82
C ASP A 112 -20.30 -9.57 2.81
N ILE A 113 -19.16 -9.12 3.33
CA ILE A 113 -18.04 -8.64 2.53
C ILE A 113 -16.91 -9.68 2.52
N LEU A 114 -16.47 -10.06 1.32
CA LEU A 114 -15.22 -10.77 1.12
C LEU A 114 -14.15 -9.77 0.71
N PHE A 115 -13.11 -9.62 1.53
CA PHE A 115 -11.94 -8.80 1.20
C PHE A 115 -10.79 -9.70 0.75
N ILE A 116 -10.25 -9.45 -0.44
CA ILE A 116 -9.08 -10.16 -0.99
C ILE A 116 -7.97 -9.13 -1.20
N ASP A 117 -6.94 -9.18 -0.35
CA ASP A 117 -5.74 -8.37 -0.55
C ASP A 117 -4.85 -8.97 -1.64
N GLU A 118 -4.10 -8.11 -2.34
CA GLU A 118 -3.25 -8.48 -3.48
C GLU A 118 -3.97 -9.40 -4.49
N ILE A 119 -5.20 -9.03 -4.83
CA ILE A 119 -6.09 -9.83 -5.70
C ILE A 119 -5.47 -10.13 -7.07
N HIS A 120 -4.52 -9.32 -7.55
CA HIS A 120 -3.77 -9.57 -8.79
C HIS A 120 -2.88 -10.82 -8.74
N ARG A 121 -2.68 -11.39 -7.55
CA ARG A 121 -1.89 -12.62 -7.36
C ARG A 121 -2.73 -13.90 -7.40
N LEU A 122 -4.02 -13.80 -7.65
CA LEU A 122 -4.86 -14.97 -7.89
C LEU A 122 -4.39 -15.72 -9.13
N SER A 123 -4.38 -17.05 -9.06
CA SER A 123 -4.14 -17.86 -10.25
C SER A 123 -5.32 -17.78 -11.22
N ARG A 124 -5.06 -17.95 -12.51
CA ARG A 124 -6.11 -17.92 -13.55
C ARG A 124 -7.25 -18.89 -13.26
N GLN A 125 -6.95 -20.07 -12.73
CA GLN A 125 -7.95 -21.07 -12.39
C GLN A 125 -8.89 -20.59 -11.26
N VAL A 126 -8.36 -19.83 -10.30
CA VAL A 126 -9.14 -19.23 -9.21
C VAL A 126 -9.98 -18.08 -9.74
N GLU A 127 -9.43 -17.23 -10.62
CA GLU A 127 -10.21 -16.16 -11.27
C GLU A 127 -11.40 -16.71 -12.06
N GLU A 128 -11.24 -17.80 -12.79
CA GLU A 128 -12.31 -18.43 -13.59
C GLU A 128 -13.50 -18.90 -12.72
N VAL A 129 -13.24 -19.30 -11.47
CA VAL A 129 -14.30 -19.62 -10.49
C VAL A 129 -14.92 -18.37 -9.89
N LEU A 130 -14.15 -17.31 -9.77
CA LEU A 130 -14.61 -16.03 -9.20
C LEU A 130 -15.60 -15.33 -10.14
N TYR A 131 -15.46 -15.46 -11.47
CA TYR A 131 -16.32 -14.76 -12.42
C TYR A 131 -17.81 -15.03 -12.24
N PRO A 132 -18.31 -16.30 -12.29
CA PRO A 132 -19.73 -16.58 -12.07
C PRO A 132 -20.18 -16.24 -10.64
N ALA A 133 -19.27 -16.30 -9.67
CA ALA A 133 -19.60 -15.91 -8.30
C ALA A 133 -19.91 -14.41 -8.19
N LEU A 134 -19.26 -13.55 -8.98
CA LEU A 134 -19.46 -12.09 -8.97
C LEU A 134 -20.66 -11.67 -9.84
N GLU A 135 -20.90 -12.37 -10.96
CA GLU A 135 -21.98 -11.99 -11.90
C GLU A 135 -23.34 -12.59 -11.48
N ASP A 136 -23.34 -13.92 -11.23
CA ASP A 136 -24.56 -14.70 -11.03
C ASP A 136 -24.79 -15.10 -9.59
N PHE A 137 -23.89 -14.78 -8.67
CA PHE A 137 -23.86 -15.30 -7.29
C PHE A 137 -23.99 -16.82 -7.27
N ALA A 138 -23.20 -17.50 -8.07
CA ALA A 138 -23.22 -18.95 -8.20
C ALA A 138 -21.79 -19.51 -8.42
N LEU A 139 -21.61 -20.76 -8.02
CA LEU A 139 -20.39 -21.55 -8.29
C LEU A 139 -20.76 -22.75 -9.14
N ASP A 140 -19.98 -22.97 -10.20
CA ASP A 140 -20.06 -24.18 -11.01
C ASP A 140 -18.95 -25.13 -10.59
N ILE A 141 -19.31 -26.22 -9.89
CA ILE A 141 -18.35 -27.21 -9.37
C ILE A 141 -18.44 -28.50 -10.20
N MET A 142 -17.30 -28.92 -10.75
CA MET A 142 -17.20 -30.20 -11.46
C MET A 142 -17.03 -31.34 -10.45
N ILE A 143 -17.96 -32.28 -10.43
CA ILE A 143 -17.91 -33.51 -9.61
C ILE A 143 -17.64 -34.70 -10.52
N GLY A 144 -16.65 -35.54 -10.16
CA GLY A 144 -16.21 -36.67 -10.93
C GLY A 144 -15.01 -36.37 -11.82
N LYS A 145 -14.57 -37.39 -12.57
CA LYS A 145 -13.42 -37.30 -13.50
C LYS A 145 -13.81 -37.91 -14.84
N GLY A 146 -13.24 -37.36 -15.94
CA GLY A 146 -13.43 -37.85 -17.28
C GLY A 146 -14.82 -37.56 -17.88
N PRO A 147 -15.29 -38.34 -18.87
CA PRO A 147 -16.53 -38.06 -19.59
C PRO A 147 -17.82 -38.11 -18.76
N SER A 148 -17.78 -38.69 -17.54
CA SER A 148 -18.89 -38.76 -16.60
C SER A 148 -18.89 -37.63 -15.56
N ALA A 149 -17.99 -36.67 -15.66
CA ALA A 149 -17.99 -35.50 -14.78
C ALA A 149 -19.26 -34.69 -15.00
N GLN A 150 -19.90 -34.30 -13.89
CA GLN A 150 -21.12 -33.47 -13.88
C GLN A 150 -20.80 -32.13 -13.27
N SER A 151 -21.34 -31.07 -13.87
CA SER A 151 -21.31 -29.73 -13.26
C SER A 151 -22.49 -29.56 -12.33
N ILE A 152 -22.23 -29.19 -11.09
CA ILE A 152 -23.26 -28.80 -10.13
C ILE A 152 -23.12 -27.31 -9.88
N ARG A 153 -24.25 -26.57 -10.09
CA ARG A 153 -24.35 -25.15 -9.78
C ARG A 153 -24.83 -24.96 -8.35
N ILE A 154 -24.03 -24.26 -7.53
CA ILE A 154 -24.35 -23.91 -6.16
C ILE A 154 -24.65 -22.42 -6.12
N ASN A 155 -25.84 -22.03 -5.67
CA ASN A 155 -26.18 -20.64 -5.47
C ASN A 155 -25.51 -20.09 -4.20
N LEU A 156 -24.95 -18.91 -4.32
CA LEU A 156 -24.35 -18.16 -3.23
C LEU A 156 -25.32 -17.07 -2.71
N PRO A 157 -25.22 -16.70 -1.44
CA PRO A 157 -25.87 -15.47 -0.99
C PRO A 157 -25.29 -14.25 -1.73
N ARG A 158 -26.05 -13.18 -1.85
CA ARG A 158 -25.51 -11.93 -2.41
C ARG A 158 -24.48 -11.35 -1.45
N PHE A 159 -23.31 -11.05 -1.95
CA PHE A 159 -22.19 -10.53 -1.18
C PHE A 159 -21.50 -9.40 -1.95
N THR A 160 -20.67 -8.63 -1.24
CA THR A 160 -19.78 -7.64 -1.88
C THR A 160 -18.34 -8.15 -1.86
N LEU A 161 -17.71 -8.25 -3.03
CA LEU A 161 -16.26 -8.42 -3.12
C LEU A 161 -15.57 -7.06 -2.99
N VAL A 162 -14.62 -6.94 -2.08
CA VAL A 162 -13.67 -5.82 -2.04
C VAL A 162 -12.30 -6.35 -2.38
N GLY A 163 -11.87 -6.14 -3.61
CA GLY A 163 -10.51 -6.47 -4.06
C GLY A 163 -9.54 -5.34 -3.75
N ALA A 164 -8.35 -5.66 -3.27
CA ALA A 164 -7.27 -4.70 -3.09
C ALA A 164 -6.05 -5.09 -3.91
N THR A 165 -5.37 -4.11 -4.51
CA THR A 165 -4.15 -4.35 -5.28
C THR A 165 -3.20 -3.16 -5.26
N THR A 166 -1.90 -3.46 -5.25
CA THR A 166 -0.85 -2.46 -5.49
C THR A 166 -0.53 -2.33 -6.98
N ARG A 167 -0.90 -3.31 -7.81
CA ARG A 167 -0.55 -3.43 -9.23
C ARG A 167 -1.79 -3.59 -10.09
N ALA A 168 -2.61 -2.54 -10.18
CA ALA A 168 -3.88 -2.56 -10.94
C ALA A 168 -3.71 -2.97 -12.41
N GLY A 169 -2.56 -2.67 -13.02
CA GLY A 169 -2.24 -3.07 -14.40
C GLY A 169 -2.00 -4.57 -14.60
N GLN A 170 -1.81 -5.34 -13.52
CA GLN A 170 -1.64 -6.80 -13.58
C GLN A 170 -2.97 -7.57 -13.48
N LEU A 171 -4.07 -6.90 -13.13
CA LEU A 171 -5.40 -7.50 -13.14
C LEU A 171 -5.81 -7.82 -14.57
N THR A 172 -6.40 -9.01 -14.76
CA THR A 172 -7.00 -9.36 -16.03
C THR A 172 -8.17 -8.43 -16.36
N GLY A 173 -8.37 -8.11 -17.64
CA GLY A 173 -9.51 -7.31 -18.09
C GLY A 173 -10.85 -7.85 -17.56
N PRO A 174 -11.14 -9.17 -17.77
CA PRO A 174 -12.37 -9.77 -17.29
C PRO A 174 -12.62 -9.63 -15.80
N LEU A 175 -11.59 -9.74 -14.95
CA LEU A 175 -11.77 -9.55 -13.51
C LEU A 175 -12.02 -8.09 -13.17
N ARG A 176 -11.28 -7.17 -13.78
CA ARG A 176 -11.44 -5.73 -13.53
C ARG A 176 -12.82 -5.21 -13.91
N ASP A 177 -13.38 -5.69 -15.02
CA ASP A 177 -14.68 -5.24 -15.55
C ASP A 177 -15.87 -5.68 -14.66
N ARG A 178 -15.66 -6.60 -13.72
CA ARG A 178 -16.66 -7.04 -12.74
C ARG A 178 -16.73 -6.15 -11.48
N PHE A 179 -15.80 -5.23 -11.35
CA PHE A 179 -15.88 -4.23 -10.28
C PHE A 179 -16.68 -3.01 -10.73
N GLY A 180 -17.86 -2.81 -10.16
CA GLY A 180 -18.70 -1.63 -10.43
C GLY A 180 -18.13 -0.34 -9.83
N ILE A 181 -17.31 -0.46 -8.77
CA ILE A 181 -16.72 0.67 -8.05
C ILE A 181 -15.20 0.55 -8.06
N LEU A 182 -14.51 1.52 -8.69
CA LEU A 182 -13.05 1.58 -8.72
C LEU A 182 -12.59 2.81 -7.92
N LEU A 183 -11.81 2.58 -6.85
CA LEU A 183 -11.30 3.64 -5.98
C LEU A 183 -9.77 3.61 -5.97
N LYS A 184 -9.18 4.66 -6.51
CA LYS A 184 -7.74 4.90 -6.43
C LYS A 184 -7.42 5.56 -5.10
N LEU A 185 -6.50 4.99 -4.34
CA LEU A 185 -5.93 5.63 -3.16
C LEU A 185 -4.60 6.30 -3.55
N GLU A 186 -4.44 7.53 -3.08
CA GLU A 186 -3.27 8.36 -3.39
C GLU A 186 -2.42 8.57 -2.14
N PRO A 187 -1.10 8.87 -2.28
CA PRO A 187 -0.28 9.25 -1.14
C PRO A 187 -0.88 10.41 -0.37
N TYR A 188 -0.76 10.37 0.94
CA TYR A 188 -1.26 11.41 1.84
C TYR A 188 -0.32 12.60 1.89
N SER A 189 -0.87 13.78 2.05
CA SER A 189 -0.10 14.98 2.36
C SER A 189 0.48 14.93 3.78
N PRO A 190 1.58 15.66 4.07
CA PRO A 190 2.12 15.74 5.43
C PRO A 190 1.09 16.25 6.46
N ARG A 191 0.17 17.14 6.07
CA ARG A 191 -0.89 17.63 6.95
C ARG A 191 -1.90 16.54 7.32
N GLU A 192 -2.28 15.71 6.36
CA GLU A 192 -3.18 14.58 6.61
C GLU A 192 -2.51 13.53 7.50
N LEU A 193 -1.23 13.20 7.22
CA LEU A 193 -0.46 12.28 8.06
C LEU A 193 -0.25 12.82 9.48
N GLY A 194 0.00 14.12 9.64
CA GLY A 194 0.08 14.77 10.95
C GLY A 194 -1.21 14.56 11.77
N ARG A 195 -2.39 14.72 11.15
CA ARG A 195 -3.68 14.43 11.79
C ARG A 195 -3.83 12.95 12.17
N ILE A 196 -3.35 12.04 11.33
CA ILE A 196 -3.36 10.59 11.64
C ILE A 196 -2.43 10.30 12.82
N ILE A 197 -1.23 10.90 12.84
CA ILE A 197 -0.26 10.75 13.94
C ILE A 197 -0.84 11.29 15.26
N LEU A 198 -1.39 12.50 15.27
CA LEU A 198 -2.01 13.10 16.46
C LEU A 198 -3.14 12.23 17.01
N ARG A 199 -4.03 11.74 16.13
CA ARG A 199 -5.10 10.81 16.53
C ARG A 199 -4.52 9.52 17.11
N SER A 200 -3.53 8.94 16.46
CA SER A 200 -2.90 7.67 16.89
C SER A 200 -2.16 7.86 18.23
N ALA A 201 -1.45 8.96 18.40
CA ALA A 201 -0.80 9.32 19.65
C ALA A 201 -1.80 9.47 20.80
N GLY A 202 -2.95 10.11 20.56
CA GLY A 202 -4.04 10.20 21.54
C GLY A 202 -4.58 8.83 21.97
N ILE A 203 -4.72 7.88 21.04
CA ILE A 203 -5.16 6.51 21.36
C ILE A 203 -4.09 5.75 22.17
N LEU A 204 -2.81 5.96 21.83
CA LEU A 204 -1.67 5.34 22.52
C LEU A 204 -1.31 6.03 23.85
N GLY A 205 -1.92 7.17 24.15
CA GLY A 205 -1.58 7.96 25.34
C GLY A 205 -0.18 8.59 25.28
N VAL A 206 0.32 8.88 24.07
CA VAL A 206 1.65 9.46 23.85
C VAL A 206 1.53 10.98 23.74
N PRO A 207 2.18 11.76 24.61
CA PRO A 207 2.24 13.22 24.47
C PRO A 207 3.02 13.61 23.21
N ILE A 208 2.38 14.38 22.31
CA ILE A 208 3.01 14.85 21.08
C ILE A 208 2.49 16.25 20.72
N THR A 209 3.38 17.12 20.24
CA THR A 209 2.99 18.44 19.72
C THR A 209 2.58 18.37 18.26
N GLU A 210 1.91 19.41 17.75
CA GLU A 210 1.56 19.51 16.33
C GLU A 210 2.81 19.57 15.45
N GLU A 211 3.86 20.27 15.88
CA GLU A 211 5.14 20.39 15.19
C GLU A 211 5.86 19.04 15.14
N GLY A 212 5.92 18.30 16.26
CA GLY A 212 6.49 16.96 16.32
C GLY A 212 5.74 16.00 15.39
N ALA A 213 4.42 16.05 15.41
CA ALA A 213 3.59 15.23 14.50
C ALA A 213 3.83 15.59 13.03
N LEU A 214 4.00 16.87 12.70
CA LEU A 214 4.27 17.32 11.34
C LEU A 214 5.66 16.90 10.86
N GLU A 215 6.67 16.94 11.72
CA GLU A 215 8.02 16.48 11.41
C GLU A 215 8.03 14.99 11.06
N LEU A 216 7.37 14.15 11.88
CA LEU A 216 7.21 12.73 11.57
C LEU A 216 6.42 12.50 10.26
N ALA A 217 5.38 13.29 10.03
CA ALA A 217 4.56 13.20 8.84
C ALA A 217 5.32 13.48 7.53
N ARG A 218 6.27 14.42 7.55
CA ARG A 218 7.13 14.75 6.40
C ARG A 218 7.97 13.53 5.98
N CYS A 219 8.46 12.77 6.95
CA CYS A 219 9.32 11.61 6.71
C CYS A 219 8.55 10.31 6.46
N ALA A 220 7.21 10.32 6.58
CA ALA A 220 6.37 9.11 6.47
C ALA A 220 6.00 8.71 5.03
N ARG A 221 6.65 9.31 4.02
CA ARG A 221 6.54 8.93 2.58
C ARG A 221 5.12 8.90 2.05
N GLY A 222 4.24 9.77 2.53
CA GLY A 222 2.83 9.78 2.13
C GLY A 222 2.02 8.57 2.59
N THR A 223 2.52 7.78 3.56
CA THR A 223 1.98 6.47 3.93
C THR A 223 1.56 6.39 5.40
N PRO A 224 0.27 6.20 5.72
CA PRO A 224 -0.20 6.06 7.10
C PRO A 224 0.49 4.94 7.89
N ARG A 225 0.77 3.78 7.27
CA ARG A 225 1.49 2.68 7.91
C ARG A 225 2.88 3.09 8.37
N ILE A 226 3.64 3.81 7.54
CA ILE A 226 4.96 4.31 7.92
C ILE A 226 4.82 5.35 9.03
N ALA A 227 3.85 6.25 8.93
CA ALA A 227 3.59 7.28 9.94
C ALA A 227 3.32 6.69 11.33
N THR A 228 2.48 5.66 11.42
CA THR A 228 2.18 4.99 12.70
C THR A 228 3.36 4.19 13.22
N ARG A 229 4.12 3.50 12.37
CA ARG A 229 5.37 2.82 12.76
C ARG A 229 6.42 3.80 13.28
N MET A 230 6.59 4.95 12.61
CA MET A 230 7.48 6.01 13.09
C MET A 230 7.05 6.54 14.45
N LEU A 231 5.76 6.82 14.65
CA LEU A 231 5.22 7.26 15.94
C LEU A 231 5.59 6.28 17.07
N THR A 232 5.41 4.97 16.85
CA THR A 232 5.76 3.94 17.84
C THR A 232 7.26 3.95 18.16
N ARG A 233 8.13 4.04 17.15
CA ARG A 233 9.59 4.08 17.37
C ARG A 233 10.04 5.36 18.06
N VAL A 234 9.48 6.49 17.68
CA VAL A 234 9.80 7.77 18.29
C VAL A 234 9.27 7.86 19.73
N ARG A 235 8.12 7.25 20.02
CA ARG A 235 7.63 7.06 21.40
C ARG A 235 8.68 6.36 22.27
N ASP A 236 9.20 5.24 21.78
CA ASP A 236 10.20 4.46 22.52
C ASP A 236 11.49 5.28 22.74
N PHE A 237 11.93 6.02 21.71
CA PHE A 237 13.06 6.94 21.82
C PHE A 237 12.82 8.07 22.85
N ALA A 238 11.66 8.74 22.76
CA ALA A 238 11.30 9.84 23.67
C ALA A 238 11.21 9.36 25.14
N THR A 239 10.72 8.14 25.35
CA THR A 239 10.62 7.54 26.69
C THR A 239 11.99 7.27 27.31
N VAL A 240 12.98 6.87 26.49
CA VAL A 240 14.31 6.47 26.98
C VAL A 240 15.29 7.65 27.02
N GLN A 241 15.21 8.56 26.04
CA GLN A 241 16.16 9.66 25.87
C GLN A 241 15.64 11.03 26.30
N GLY A 242 14.33 11.15 26.61
CA GLY A 242 13.67 12.41 26.96
C GLY A 242 12.70 12.25 28.14
N ASP A 243 11.69 13.11 28.19
CA ASP A 243 10.61 13.11 29.19
C ASP A 243 9.36 12.33 28.73
N GLY A 244 9.42 11.68 27.60
CA GLY A 244 8.31 10.95 26.96
C GLY A 244 7.43 11.80 26.05
N THR A 245 7.71 13.11 25.93
CA THR A 245 6.99 14.03 25.02
C THR A 245 7.67 14.06 23.65
N ILE A 246 6.89 14.01 22.60
CA ILE A 246 7.39 14.14 21.22
C ILE A 246 7.11 15.57 20.74
N ASP A 247 8.06 16.44 20.93
CA ASP A 247 8.11 17.76 20.29
C ASP A 247 8.92 17.71 18.99
N GLU A 248 9.10 18.85 18.32
CA GLU A 248 9.85 18.92 17.06
C GLU A 248 11.33 18.50 17.23
N GLU A 249 11.96 18.94 18.32
CA GLU A 249 13.38 18.61 18.59
C GLU A 249 13.56 17.10 18.84
N THR A 250 12.70 16.51 19.65
CA THR A 250 12.67 15.07 19.91
C THR A 250 12.40 14.28 18.64
N ALA A 251 11.46 14.72 17.79
CA ALA A 251 11.16 14.08 16.52
C ALA A 251 12.36 14.11 15.56
N ILE A 252 13.06 15.25 15.46
CA ILE A 252 14.30 15.39 14.67
C ILE A 252 15.42 14.50 15.21
N ALA A 253 15.61 14.48 16.53
CA ALA A 253 16.64 13.64 17.17
C ALA A 253 16.38 12.15 16.94
N ALA A 254 15.14 11.71 17.12
CA ALA A 254 14.74 10.32 16.88
C ALA A 254 14.88 9.92 15.40
N ARG A 255 14.51 10.81 14.47
CA ARG A 255 14.70 10.60 13.02
C ARG A 255 16.19 10.36 12.67
N LYS A 256 17.07 11.21 13.21
CA LYS A 256 18.53 11.04 13.03
C LYS A 256 19.04 9.73 13.65
N TRP A 257 18.53 9.37 14.83
CA TRP A 257 18.86 8.10 15.47
C TRP A 257 18.42 6.89 14.63
N MET A 258 17.30 6.99 13.91
CA MET A 258 16.83 5.96 12.97
C MET A 258 17.53 6.01 11.60
N ASP A 259 18.49 6.90 11.41
CA ASP A 259 19.18 7.13 10.14
C ASP A 259 18.25 7.44 8.96
N ILE A 260 17.18 8.20 9.24
CA ILE A 260 16.24 8.70 8.27
C ILE A 260 16.52 10.19 8.03
N ASP A 261 16.60 10.60 6.77
CA ASP A 261 16.81 12.00 6.43
C ASP A 261 15.52 12.84 6.43
N GLU A 262 15.63 14.12 6.14
CA GLU A 262 14.52 15.09 6.17
C GLU A 262 13.42 14.82 5.14
N LEU A 263 13.74 14.08 4.07
CA LEU A 263 12.78 13.61 3.06
C LEU A 263 12.26 12.21 3.33
N GLY A 264 12.68 11.56 4.43
CA GLY A 264 12.25 10.21 4.78
C GLY A 264 13.02 9.13 4.03
N LEU A 265 14.18 9.42 3.43
CA LEU A 265 15.05 8.40 2.83
C LEU A 265 15.84 7.69 3.93
N ASP A 266 15.86 6.37 3.87
CA ASP A 266 16.70 5.53 4.71
C ASP A 266 18.07 5.30 4.06
N GLU A 267 18.95 4.55 4.74
CA GLU A 267 20.29 4.26 4.23
C GLU A 267 20.27 3.51 2.89
N LEU A 268 19.33 2.60 2.68
CA LEU A 268 19.25 1.86 1.43
C LEU A 268 18.83 2.78 0.26
N ASP A 269 17.88 3.68 0.47
CA ASP A 269 17.49 4.64 -0.58
C ASP A 269 18.66 5.52 -0.98
N ARG A 270 19.39 6.06 0.01
CA ARG A 270 20.59 6.87 -0.25
C ARG A 270 21.68 6.06 -0.92
N SER A 271 21.85 4.79 -0.55
CA SER A 271 22.82 3.89 -1.17
C SER A 271 22.47 3.58 -2.62
N VAL A 272 21.18 3.39 -2.94
CA VAL A 272 20.69 3.23 -4.32
C VAL A 272 21.07 4.46 -5.16
N LEU A 273 20.75 5.66 -4.68
CA LEU A 273 21.07 6.89 -5.42
C LEU A 273 22.60 7.09 -5.57
N ARG A 274 23.38 6.89 -4.51
CA ARG A 274 24.84 6.98 -4.55
C ARG A 274 25.47 5.99 -5.53
N ALA A 275 25.04 4.72 -5.49
CA ALA A 275 25.56 3.70 -6.38
C ALA A 275 25.30 4.07 -7.86
N ILE A 276 24.10 4.57 -8.20
CA ILE A 276 23.80 5.00 -9.56
C ILE A 276 24.69 6.19 -9.97
N ILE A 277 24.94 7.12 -9.06
CA ILE A 277 25.79 8.30 -9.34
C ILE A 277 27.26 7.91 -9.48
N GLU A 278 27.83 7.24 -8.48
CA GLU A 278 29.26 7.01 -8.36
C GLU A 278 29.75 5.89 -9.27
N MET A 279 29.00 4.78 -9.34
CA MET A 279 29.44 3.60 -10.10
C MET A 279 29.01 3.63 -11.56
N TYR A 280 27.85 4.29 -11.86
CA TYR A 280 27.25 4.28 -13.20
C TYR A 280 27.07 5.68 -13.80
N GLY A 281 27.73 6.70 -13.24
CA GLY A 281 27.72 8.07 -13.77
C GLY A 281 26.33 8.69 -13.87
N GLY A 282 25.39 8.29 -13.01
CA GLY A 282 23.98 8.75 -12.98
C GLY A 282 23.04 7.91 -13.84
N GLY A 283 23.50 6.80 -14.36
CA GLY A 283 22.71 5.84 -15.15
C GLY A 283 22.79 6.05 -16.67
N PRO A 284 22.12 5.20 -17.47
CA PRO A 284 21.17 4.13 -17.05
C PRO A 284 21.86 2.86 -16.52
N VAL A 285 21.29 2.24 -15.50
CA VAL A 285 21.74 0.94 -14.95
C VAL A 285 20.58 -0.05 -14.83
N GLY A 286 20.82 -1.32 -15.13
CA GLY A 286 19.83 -2.40 -14.98
C GLY A 286 19.55 -2.72 -13.52
N LEU A 287 18.31 -3.19 -13.22
CA LEU A 287 17.89 -3.53 -11.85
C LEU A 287 18.79 -4.59 -11.22
N GLU A 288 19.02 -5.71 -11.93
CA GLU A 288 19.85 -6.82 -11.48
C GLU A 288 21.30 -6.39 -11.18
N THR A 289 21.84 -5.51 -12.04
CA THR A 289 23.20 -4.97 -11.88
C THR A 289 23.30 -4.10 -10.63
N LEU A 290 22.29 -3.24 -10.40
CA LEU A 290 22.21 -2.38 -9.24
C LEU A 290 22.03 -3.18 -7.95
N ALA A 291 21.15 -4.17 -7.96
CA ALA A 291 20.89 -5.08 -6.84
C ALA A 291 22.17 -5.85 -6.45
N ALA A 292 22.87 -6.42 -7.44
CA ALA A 292 24.14 -7.10 -7.21
C ALA A 292 25.22 -6.16 -6.64
N ALA A 293 25.29 -4.90 -7.09
CA ALA A 293 26.24 -3.92 -6.58
C ALA A 293 25.99 -3.53 -5.12
N LEU A 294 24.73 -3.55 -4.69
CA LEU A 294 24.31 -3.21 -3.32
C LEU A 294 24.24 -4.44 -2.39
N GLY A 295 24.34 -5.66 -2.92
CA GLY A 295 24.14 -6.88 -2.16
C GLY A 295 22.69 -7.09 -1.73
N GLU A 296 21.74 -6.51 -2.47
CA GLU A 296 20.29 -6.56 -2.19
C GLU A 296 19.56 -7.39 -3.25
N GLU A 297 18.32 -7.81 -2.92
CA GLU A 297 17.47 -8.46 -3.89
C GLU A 297 16.82 -7.45 -4.86
N SER A 298 16.72 -7.81 -6.14
CA SER A 298 16.09 -6.96 -7.15
C SER A 298 14.66 -6.55 -6.79
N VAL A 299 13.89 -7.48 -6.19
CA VAL A 299 12.51 -7.23 -5.75
C VAL A 299 12.46 -6.18 -4.63
N THR A 300 13.42 -6.19 -3.70
CA THR A 300 13.54 -5.18 -2.64
C THR A 300 13.72 -3.78 -3.23
N LEU A 301 14.61 -3.64 -4.20
CA LEU A 301 14.81 -2.34 -4.85
C LEU A 301 13.58 -1.90 -5.63
N GLU A 302 12.95 -2.81 -6.40
CA GLU A 302 11.80 -2.49 -7.25
C GLU A 302 10.54 -2.15 -6.46
N ASP A 303 10.26 -2.87 -5.38
CA ASP A 303 9.00 -2.75 -4.64
C ASP A 303 9.08 -1.78 -3.45
N ILE A 304 10.27 -1.52 -2.90
CA ILE A 304 10.43 -0.72 -1.68
C ILE A 304 11.09 0.63 -1.96
N CYS A 305 12.23 0.64 -2.68
CA CYS A 305 13.01 1.87 -2.88
C CYS A 305 12.52 2.69 -4.07
N GLU A 306 12.43 2.06 -5.26
CA GLU A 306 12.11 2.77 -6.50
C GLU A 306 10.81 3.57 -6.45
N PRO A 307 9.67 3.04 -5.90
CA PRO A 307 8.42 3.77 -5.94
C PRO A 307 8.49 5.12 -5.25
N TYR A 308 9.16 5.19 -4.10
CA TYR A 308 9.30 6.44 -3.37
C TYR A 308 10.32 7.39 -4.04
N LEU A 309 11.47 6.89 -4.45
CA LEU A 309 12.47 7.68 -5.16
C LEU A 309 11.93 8.26 -6.47
N MET A 310 11.09 7.50 -7.19
CA MET A 310 10.39 7.98 -8.38
C MET A 310 9.31 9.02 -8.04
N GLN A 311 8.56 8.82 -6.97
CA GLN A 311 7.55 9.79 -6.49
C GLN A 311 8.20 11.11 -6.11
N MET A 312 9.39 11.07 -5.48
CA MET A 312 10.19 12.25 -5.14
C MET A 312 10.88 12.88 -6.36
N GLY A 313 10.77 12.26 -7.54
CA GLY A 313 11.41 12.72 -8.75
C GLY A 313 12.94 12.58 -8.75
N MET A 314 13.51 11.77 -7.84
CA MET A 314 14.96 11.55 -7.74
C MET A 314 15.45 10.44 -8.67
N LEU A 315 14.55 9.52 -9.04
CA LEU A 315 14.83 8.38 -9.89
C LEU A 315 13.86 8.36 -11.08
N THR A 316 14.35 7.99 -12.26
CA THR A 316 13.52 7.75 -13.45
C THR A 316 13.82 6.36 -14.01
N ARG A 317 12.76 5.71 -14.53
CA ARG A 317 12.84 4.41 -15.19
C ARG A 317 12.79 4.62 -16.71
N THR A 318 13.82 4.20 -17.39
CA THR A 318 13.92 4.24 -18.86
C THR A 318 13.95 2.82 -19.43
N PRO A 319 13.73 2.61 -20.74
CA PRO A 319 13.90 1.30 -21.36
C PRO A 319 15.32 0.70 -21.22
N ARG A 320 16.32 1.54 -20.99
CA ARG A 320 17.72 1.13 -20.79
C ARG A 320 18.08 0.84 -19.34
N GLY A 321 17.24 1.26 -18.38
CA GLY A 321 17.48 1.11 -16.95
C GLY A 321 17.10 2.33 -16.12
N ARG A 322 17.62 2.37 -14.90
CA ARG A 322 17.37 3.41 -13.90
C ARG A 322 18.36 4.54 -14.06
N CYS A 323 17.86 5.77 -14.01
CA CYS A 323 18.68 6.99 -14.03
C CYS A 323 18.29 7.88 -12.86
N VAL A 324 19.24 8.51 -12.23
CA VAL A 324 18.99 9.57 -11.26
C VAL A 324 18.74 10.89 -11.95
N THR A 325 17.99 11.77 -11.29
CA THR A 325 17.71 13.12 -11.76
C THR A 325 18.63 14.13 -11.08
N ARG A 326 18.57 15.39 -11.49
CA ARG A 326 19.25 16.53 -10.86
C ARG A 326 18.94 16.60 -9.35
N LEU A 327 17.68 16.38 -8.96
CA LEU A 327 17.22 16.42 -7.56
C LEU A 327 18.00 15.43 -6.67
N ALA A 328 18.35 14.25 -7.18
CA ALA A 328 19.13 13.28 -6.43
C ALA A 328 20.54 13.78 -6.12
N TYR A 329 21.20 14.43 -7.09
CA TYR A 329 22.52 15.02 -6.87
C TYR A 329 22.46 16.16 -5.83
N GLU A 330 21.48 17.05 -5.96
CA GLU A 330 21.28 18.17 -5.05
C GLU A 330 21.01 17.68 -3.61
N HIS A 331 20.14 16.68 -3.45
CA HIS A 331 19.81 16.11 -2.14
C HIS A 331 21.02 15.42 -1.48
N LEU A 332 21.82 14.69 -2.25
CA LEU A 332 23.04 14.05 -1.74
C LEU A 332 24.24 15.01 -1.64
N HIS A 333 24.05 16.30 -1.92
CA HIS A 333 25.11 17.32 -1.94
C HIS A 333 26.29 16.96 -2.87
N MET A 334 25.99 16.29 -3.99
CA MET A 334 26.97 15.87 -4.98
C MET A 334 27.01 16.83 -6.17
N ALA A 335 28.13 16.91 -6.89
CA ALA A 335 28.29 17.80 -8.04
C ALA A 335 27.31 17.39 -9.17
N VAL A 336 26.46 18.31 -9.56
CA VAL A 336 25.49 18.11 -10.66
C VAL A 336 26.24 18.10 -12.00
N PRO A 337 26.14 17.04 -12.83
CA PRO A 337 26.74 16.99 -14.15
C PRO A 337 26.15 18.05 -15.11
N LYS A 338 26.99 18.65 -15.97
CA LYS A 338 26.56 19.68 -16.93
C LYS A 338 25.43 19.27 -17.88
N ARG A 339 25.26 17.98 -18.13
CA ARG A 339 24.15 17.48 -18.96
C ARG A 339 22.76 17.89 -18.47
N PHE A 340 22.59 18.19 -17.17
CA PHE A 340 21.33 18.65 -16.61
C PHE A 340 21.12 20.17 -16.78
N ASP A 341 22.17 20.93 -17.11
CA ASP A 341 22.05 22.37 -17.38
C ASP A 341 21.49 22.64 -18.79
N ASP A 342 21.72 21.72 -19.73
CA ASP A 342 21.23 21.82 -21.12
C ASP A 342 19.73 21.44 -21.25
N GLU A 343 19.18 20.64 -20.37
CA GLU A 343 17.77 20.25 -20.39
C GLU A 343 16.83 21.40 -19.91
N ASP A 344 17.28 22.25 -19.00
CA ASP A 344 16.52 23.43 -18.53
C ASP A 344 16.40 24.53 -19.59
N SER A 345 17.35 24.58 -20.54
CA SER A 345 17.35 25.58 -21.64
C SER A 345 16.48 25.18 -22.84
N GLY A 346 16.04 23.90 -22.92
CA GLY A 346 15.29 23.33 -24.04
C GLY A 346 13.77 23.31 -23.88
N GLN A 347 13.20 23.60 -22.72
CA GLN A 347 11.76 23.54 -22.47
C GLN A 347 10.99 24.85 -22.66
N THR A 348 11.64 25.93 -23.17
CA THR A 348 10.99 27.23 -23.33
C THR A 348 10.51 27.52 -24.78
N SER A 349 10.46 26.51 -25.65
CA SER A 349 9.89 26.75 -27.00
C SER A 349 9.13 25.52 -27.53
N MET A 350 7.94 25.31 -27.02
CA MET A 350 6.81 24.66 -27.73
C MET A 350 5.54 24.79 -26.89
N PHE A 351 4.94 25.96 -26.93
CA PHE A 351 3.48 26.14 -26.83
C PHE A 351 3.14 27.53 -27.45
#